data_61882c8ad14ca405e0b58837efb34e5a
#
_entry.id   61882c8ad14ca405e0b58837efb34e5a
#
_cell.length_a   1.000
_cell.length_b   1.000
_cell.length_c   1.000
_cell.angle_alpha   90.00
_cell.angle_beta   90.00
_cell.angle_gamma   90.00
#
_symmetry.space_group_name_H-M   'P 1'
#
loop_
_entity.id
_entity.type
_entity.pdbx_description
1 polymer ?
#
loop_
_entity_poly.entity_id
_entity_poly.type
_entity_poly.pdbx_seq_one_letter_code
_entity_poly.pdbx_strand_id
1 'polypeptide(L)'
;LYNWNDQFRYTQYFKKKRREIISKLKRERLQLGKLFQNGDNLTICGNPIALLKKVTGQDFINEGCFETYDDRIQCYTRRFAEGDRIAGFRNPHNSPNNIVYLENVYPKELVKYFPDLGREIIVINGIGTDVQDRLNSQDLDSDTLYATNQPDIAELARKAYVEYPTIINNIPRAAKSDYYKEMESYAKMDNQIAKAQADTGGSSNI
;
A
#
# COMPACT_ATOMS: atom_id res chain seq x y z
N LEU A 1 -27.15 17.23 26.91
CA LEU A 1 -28.08 16.73 27.97
C LEU A 1 -27.29 16.18 29.16
N TYR A 2 -26.29 15.30 28.94
CA TYR A 2 -25.49 14.74 30.03
C TYR A 2 -24.75 15.82 30.85
N ASN A 3 -24.22 16.85 30.21
CA ASN A 3 -23.55 17.96 30.91
C ASN A 3 -24.49 18.88 31.68
N TRP A 4 -25.79 18.80 31.43
CA TRP A 4 -26.81 19.60 32.14
C TRP A 4 -27.45 18.82 33.28
N ASN A 5 -27.53 17.48 33.13
CA ASN A 5 -28.11 16.62 34.16
C ASN A 5 -27.48 15.27 34.12
N ASP A 6 -26.69 14.96 35.12
CA ASP A 6 -25.94 13.67 35.23
C ASP A 6 -26.90 12.47 35.44
N GLN A 7 -28.12 12.68 35.91
CA GLN A 7 -29.16 11.65 36.01
C GLN A 7 -29.58 11.12 34.63
N PHE A 8 -29.31 11.87 33.55
CA PHE A 8 -29.58 11.41 32.19
C PHE A 8 -28.95 10.05 31.85
N ARG A 9 -27.76 9.76 32.42
CA ARG A 9 -27.09 8.46 32.25
C ARG A 9 -27.89 7.25 32.73
N TYR A 10 -28.83 7.44 33.64
CA TYR A 10 -29.68 6.37 34.17
C TYR A 10 -30.95 6.15 33.37
N THR A 11 -31.29 7.02 32.45
CA THR A 11 -32.47 6.88 31.59
C THR A 11 -32.35 5.64 30.68
N GLN A 12 -33.50 5.06 30.34
CA GLN A 12 -33.56 3.94 29.40
C GLN A 12 -33.02 4.32 28.01
N TYR A 13 -33.27 5.55 27.58
CA TYR A 13 -32.75 6.10 26.32
C TYR A 13 -31.21 6.06 26.31
N PHE A 14 -30.54 6.61 27.32
CA PHE A 14 -29.09 6.62 27.39
C PHE A 14 -28.52 5.19 27.44
N LYS A 15 -29.09 4.31 28.27
CA LYS A 15 -28.68 2.91 28.36
C LYS A 15 -28.81 2.16 27.03
N LYS A 16 -29.89 2.42 26.27
CA LYS A 16 -30.10 1.87 24.94
C LYS A 16 -29.04 2.37 23.96
N LYS A 17 -28.84 3.69 23.87
CA LYS A 17 -27.83 4.31 22.99
C LYS A 17 -26.42 3.85 23.29
N ARG A 18 -26.05 3.78 24.55
CA ARG A 18 -24.74 3.24 24.96
C ARG A 18 -24.55 1.79 24.48
N ARG A 19 -25.55 0.94 24.64
CA ARG A 19 -25.50 -0.45 24.15
C ARG A 19 -25.37 -0.52 22.64
N GLU A 20 -26.12 0.28 21.89
CA GLU A 20 -26.04 0.37 20.44
C GLU A 20 -24.61 0.76 19.99
N ILE A 21 -24.03 1.81 20.57
CA ILE A 21 -22.67 2.28 20.27
C ILE A 21 -21.63 1.20 20.55
N ILE A 22 -21.70 0.59 21.74
CA ILE A 22 -20.76 -0.48 22.13
C ILE A 22 -20.89 -1.71 21.20
N SER A 23 -22.13 -2.11 20.88
CA SER A 23 -22.39 -3.23 19.98
C SER A 23 -21.85 -2.95 18.56
N LYS A 24 -22.08 -1.73 18.07
CA LYS A 24 -21.55 -1.27 16.79
C LYS A 24 -20.02 -1.28 16.77
N LEU A 25 -19.38 -0.73 17.81
CA LEU A 25 -17.92 -0.74 17.94
C LEU A 25 -17.36 -2.18 17.93
N LYS A 26 -17.94 -3.07 18.73
CA LYS A 26 -17.50 -4.47 18.80
C LYS A 26 -17.63 -5.16 17.44
N ARG A 27 -18.78 -5.05 16.78
CA ARG A 27 -19.08 -5.79 15.54
C ARG A 27 -18.37 -5.19 14.34
N GLU A 28 -18.43 -3.87 14.17
CA GLU A 28 -17.95 -3.20 12.95
C GLU A 28 -16.48 -2.78 13.01
N ARG A 29 -15.89 -2.77 14.19
CA ARG A 29 -14.48 -2.38 14.38
C ARG A 29 -13.64 -3.55 14.87
N LEU A 30 -13.87 -4.02 16.09
CA LEU A 30 -13.00 -5.01 16.70
C LEU A 30 -13.07 -6.37 16.00
N GLN A 31 -14.28 -6.90 15.72
CA GLN A 31 -14.43 -8.19 15.05
C GLN A 31 -13.96 -8.21 13.61
N LEU A 32 -14.01 -7.06 12.93
CA LEU A 32 -13.51 -6.91 11.56
C LEU A 32 -12.05 -6.45 11.50
N GLY A 33 -11.34 -6.40 12.64
CA GLY A 33 -9.95 -5.97 12.68
C GLY A 33 -9.72 -4.48 12.35
N LYS A 34 -10.77 -3.66 12.28
CA LYS A 34 -10.68 -2.22 12.00
C LYS A 34 -10.29 -1.44 13.25
N LEU A 35 -9.06 -1.60 13.68
CA LEU A 35 -8.49 -0.89 14.82
C LEU A 35 -7.89 0.45 14.39
N PHE A 36 -7.91 1.42 15.30
CA PHE A 36 -7.16 2.65 15.09
C PHE A 36 -5.68 2.37 15.24
N GLN A 37 -4.92 2.73 14.22
CA GLN A 37 -3.47 2.59 14.17
C GLN A 37 -2.83 3.96 13.94
N ASN A 38 -1.62 4.15 14.48
CA ASN A 38 -0.82 5.32 14.16
C ASN A 38 -0.09 5.10 12.83
N GLY A 39 -0.74 5.48 11.75
CA GLY A 39 -0.23 5.31 10.39
C GLY A 39 -1.02 6.18 9.43
N ASP A 40 -0.69 6.09 8.16
CA ASP A 40 -1.34 6.87 7.12
C ASP A 40 -1.36 6.11 5.78
N ASN A 41 -2.30 6.46 4.91
CA ASN A 41 -2.29 6.00 3.53
C ASN A 41 -1.49 6.99 2.68
N LEU A 42 -0.42 6.50 2.08
CA LEU A 42 0.47 7.30 1.25
C LEU A 42 0.36 6.84 -0.20
N THR A 43 0.30 7.79 -1.13
CA THR A 43 0.34 7.49 -2.56
C THR A 43 1.76 7.11 -2.97
N ILE A 44 1.91 5.96 -3.62
CA ILE A 44 3.22 5.47 -4.08
C ILE A 44 3.65 6.25 -5.31
N CYS A 45 4.87 6.74 -5.28
CA CYS A 45 5.52 7.41 -6.39
C CYS A 45 6.84 6.69 -6.73
N GLY A 46 7.14 6.57 -8.02
CA GLY A 46 8.45 6.12 -8.48
C GLY A 46 9.53 7.16 -8.17
N ASN A 47 10.79 6.74 -8.23
CA ASN A 47 11.93 7.63 -7.96
C ASN A 47 12.08 8.69 -9.07
N PRO A 48 11.72 9.97 -8.82
CA PRO A 48 11.80 11.01 -9.85
C PRO A 48 13.24 11.39 -10.19
N ILE A 49 14.20 11.19 -9.29
CA ILE A 49 15.62 11.42 -9.58
C ILE A 49 16.14 10.39 -10.56
N ALA A 50 15.78 9.13 -10.39
CA ALA A 50 16.15 8.09 -11.34
C ALA A 50 15.55 8.35 -12.72
N LEU A 51 14.31 8.82 -12.77
CA LEU A 51 13.66 9.22 -14.03
C LEU A 51 14.40 10.36 -14.71
N LEU A 52 14.77 11.42 -13.98
CA LEU A 52 15.54 12.56 -14.51
C LEU A 52 16.90 12.11 -15.03
N LYS A 53 17.62 11.28 -14.29
CA LYS A 53 18.91 10.72 -14.71
C LYS A 53 18.76 9.88 -15.98
N LYS A 54 17.75 9.03 -16.06
CA LYS A 54 17.46 8.24 -17.26
C LYS A 54 17.22 9.12 -18.50
N VAL A 55 16.40 10.15 -18.36
CA VAL A 55 16.07 11.06 -19.48
C VAL A 55 17.28 11.87 -19.95
N THR A 56 18.16 12.23 -19.02
CA THR A 56 19.41 12.99 -19.31
C THR A 56 20.59 12.13 -19.71
N GLY A 57 20.42 10.80 -19.84
CA GLY A 57 21.48 9.88 -20.23
C GLY A 57 22.53 9.60 -19.14
N GLN A 58 22.22 9.90 -17.89
CA GLN A 58 23.08 9.60 -16.72
C GLN A 58 22.82 8.19 -16.20
N ASP A 59 23.76 7.65 -15.44
CA ASP A 59 23.61 6.35 -14.79
C ASP A 59 22.62 6.45 -13.62
N PHE A 60 21.40 5.97 -13.83
CA PHE A 60 20.34 5.98 -12.83
C PHE A 60 20.33 4.72 -11.97
N ILE A 61 21.07 3.68 -12.36
CA ILE A 61 21.15 2.39 -11.64
C ILE A 61 22.18 2.48 -10.53
N ASN A 62 23.40 2.89 -10.85
CA ASN A 62 24.51 2.91 -9.91
C ASN A 62 24.61 4.24 -9.15
N GLU A 63 24.09 5.31 -9.73
CA GLU A 63 24.08 6.65 -9.13
C GLU A 63 22.68 7.06 -8.66
N GLY A 64 21.86 6.10 -8.26
CA GLY A 64 20.54 6.35 -7.68
C GLY A 64 20.63 7.12 -6.35
N CYS A 65 19.53 7.80 -5.97
CA CYS A 65 19.48 8.49 -4.69
C CYS A 65 19.12 7.56 -3.51
N PHE A 66 18.87 6.28 -3.78
CA PHE A 66 18.64 5.24 -2.80
C PHE A 66 19.69 4.14 -2.91
N GLU A 67 19.94 3.49 -1.79
CA GLU A 67 20.77 2.27 -1.71
C GLU A 67 19.87 1.03 -1.71
N THR A 68 20.41 -0.09 -2.18
CA THR A 68 19.72 -1.39 -2.21
C THR A 68 20.28 -2.28 -1.12
N TYR A 69 19.39 -2.89 -0.32
CA TYR A 69 19.71 -3.80 0.76
C TYR A 69 18.86 -5.07 0.66
N ASP A 70 19.38 -6.19 1.17
CA ASP A 70 18.67 -7.46 1.18
C ASP A 70 17.61 -7.55 2.28
N ASP A 71 17.77 -6.77 3.36
CA ASP A 71 16.95 -6.85 4.57
C ASP A 71 15.90 -5.76 4.70
N ARG A 72 15.90 -4.79 3.78
CA ARG A 72 14.98 -3.66 3.77
C ARG A 72 14.99 -2.91 2.44
N ILE A 73 13.99 -2.08 2.23
CA ILE A 73 13.89 -1.19 1.07
C ILE A 73 13.95 0.26 1.55
N GLN A 74 14.76 1.09 0.90
CA GLN A 74 14.76 2.52 1.18
C GLN A 74 13.57 3.23 0.55
N CYS A 75 13.02 4.20 1.26
CA CYS A 75 11.97 5.09 0.79
C CYS A 75 12.21 6.52 1.26
N TYR A 76 11.49 7.45 0.69
CA TYR A 76 11.43 8.83 1.13
C TYR A 76 9.99 9.29 1.30
N THR A 77 9.65 9.77 2.46
CA THR A 77 8.39 10.47 2.73
C THR A 77 8.58 11.50 3.83
N ARG A 78 7.90 12.62 3.71
CA ARG A 78 7.87 13.66 4.75
C ARG A 78 6.89 13.34 5.90
N ARG A 79 6.20 12.20 5.82
CA ARG A 79 5.24 11.77 6.85
C ARG A 79 5.94 11.27 8.11
N PHE A 80 7.10 10.65 7.96
CA PHE A 80 7.92 10.08 9.03
C PHE A 80 9.29 10.74 9.10
N ALA A 81 9.99 10.58 10.22
CA ALA A 81 11.33 11.13 10.39
C ALA A 81 12.38 10.34 9.60
N GLU A 82 13.52 10.96 9.35
CA GLU A 82 14.70 10.28 8.79
C GLU A 82 15.17 9.17 9.73
N GLY A 83 15.46 8.00 9.18
CA GLY A 83 15.85 6.80 9.93
C GLY A 83 14.68 5.96 10.48
N ASP A 84 13.45 6.45 10.39
CA ASP A 84 12.30 5.67 10.83
C ASP A 84 12.19 4.36 10.06
N ARG A 85 11.83 3.30 10.80
CA ARG A 85 11.49 1.99 10.24
C ARG A 85 9.99 1.90 10.05
N ILE A 86 9.56 1.53 8.86
CA ILE A 86 8.16 1.59 8.45
C ILE A 86 7.71 0.22 7.98
N ALA A 87 6.56 -0.21 8.48
CA ALA A 87 5.82 -1.33 7.92
C ALA A 87 4.84 -0.80 6.87
N GLY A 88 4.87 -1.38 5.68
CA GLY A 88 3.99 -1.00 4.57
C GLY A 88 3.08 -2.15 4.15
N PHE A 89 1.81 -1.80 3.87
CA PHE A 89 0.76 -2.74 3.47
C PHE A 89 -0.03 -2.15 2.31
N ARG A 90 -0.14 -2.91 1.21
CA ARG A 90 -1.00 -2.54 0.08
C ARG A 90 -2.17 -3.52 -0.05
N ASN A 91 -3.35 -2.99 -0.34
CA ASN A 91 -4.51 -3.83 -0.66
C ASN A 91 -4.51 -4.23 -2.16
N PRO A 92 -4.86 -5.48 -2.50
CA PRO A 92 -5.21 -6.57 -1.58
C PRO A 92 -3.99 -7.12 -0.84
N HIS A 93 -4.14 -7.34 0.48
CA HIS A 93 -3.10 -7.93 1.33
C HIS A 93 -3.48 -9.38 1.64
N ASN A 94 -2.82 -10.33 0.98
CA ASN A 94 -3.25 -11.72 0.97
C ASN A 94 -2.40 -12.62 1.89
N SER A 95 -1.14 -12.23 2.13
CA SER A 95 -0.24 -13.08 2.88
C SER A 95 0.96 -12.30 3.47
N PRO A 96 1.71 -12.89 4.42
CA PRO A 96 2.87 -12.23 5.04
C PRO A 96 3.96 -11.78 4.06
N ASN A 97 4.09 -12.44 2.91
CA ASN A 97 5.05 -12.04 1.88
C ASN A 97 4.67 -10.74 1.13
N ASN A 98 3.48 -10.19 1.38
CA ASN A 98 3.06 -8.89 0.85
C ASN A 98 3.36 -7.72 1.80
N ILE A 99 4.05 -7.97 2.91
CA ILE A 99 4.50 -6.93 3.83
C ILE A 99 5.85 -6.40 3.37
N VAL A 100 5.97 -5.07 3.25
CA VAL A 100 7.27 -4.43 3.00
C VAL A 100 7.82 -3.82 4.29
N TYR A 101 9.14 -3.91 4.44
CA TYR A 101 9.87 -3.28 5.51
C TYR A 101 10.75 -2.18 4.94
N LEU A 102 10.45 -0.95 5.32
CA LEU A 102 11.03 0.24 4.72
C LEU A 102 11.90 1.00 5.72
N GLU A 103 12.94 1.64 5.20
CA GLU A 103 13.76 2.63 5.89
C GLU A 103 13.52 4.00 5.27
N ASN A 104 13.01 4.95 6.05
CA ASN A 104 12.84 6.31 5.57
C ASN A 104 14.17 7.05 5.56
N VAL A 105 14.59 7.50 4.39
CA VAL A 105 15.81 8.27 4.20
C VAL A 105 15.48 9.61 3.55
N TYR A 106 16.37 10.60 3.73
CA TYR A 106 16.21 11.94 3.15
C TYR A 106 17.33 12.21 2.13
N PRO A 107 17.26 11.64 0.92
CA PRO A 107 18.28 11.86 -0.10
C PRO A 107 18.37 13.32 -0.48
N LYS A 108 19.60 13.87 -0.52
CA LYS A 108 19.86 15.29 -0.79
C LYS A 108 19.23 15.77 -2.09
N GLU A 109 19.26 14.94 -3.13
CA GLU A 109 18.67 15.24 -4.42
C GLU A 109 17.14 15.36 -4.34
N LEU A 110 16.46 14.45 -3.65
CA LEU A 110 15.01 14.52 -3.47
C LEU A 110 14.61 15.76 -2.68
N VAL A 111 15.31 16.04 -1.58
CA VAL A 111 15.05 17.22 -0.76
C VAL A 111 15.30 18.52 -1.56
N LYS A 112 16.35 18.54 -2.39
CA LYS A 112 16.73 19.71 -3.17
C LYS A 112 15.78 20.00 -4.33
N TYR A 113 15.44 18.97 -5.11
CA TYR A 113 14.69 19.14 -6.37
C TYR A 113 13.19 18.98 -6.20
N PHE A 114 12.73 18.36 -5.12
CA PHE A 114 11.32 18.14 -4.81
C PHE A 114 10.99 18.57 -3.36
N PRO A 115 11.27 19.85 -2.99
CA PRO A 115 11.09 20.32 -1.61
C PRO A 115 9.63 20.34 -1.18
N ASP A 116 8.70 20.45 -2.13
CA ASP A 116 7.27 20.57 -1.88
C ASP A 116 6.52 19.24 -2.04
N LEU A 117 7.23 18.11 -2.04
CA LEU A 117 6.59 16.80 -2.07
C LEU A 117 5.67 16.65 -0.84
N GLY A 118 4.40 16.36 -1.08
CA GLY A 118 3.37 16.27 -0.04
C GLY A 118 3.66 15.18 1.00
N ARG A 119 3.08 15.33 2.19
CA ARG A 119 3.21 14.34 3.26
C ARG A 119 2.42 13.05 2.98
N GLU A 120 1.55 13.09 2.00
CA GLU A 120 0.69 11.99 1.53
C GLU A 120 1.38 11.13 0.46
N ILE A 121 2.64 11.47 0.10
CA ILE A 121 3.41 10.78 -0.92
C ILE A 121 4.56 10.00 -0.27
N ILE A 122 4.79 8.82 -0.81
CA ILE A 122 5.96 8.00 -0.51
C ILE A 122 6.66 7.62 -1.82
N VAL A 123 7.95 7.96 -1.91
CA VAL A 123 8.83 7.51 -2.99
C VAL A 123 9.53 6.24 -2.53
N ILE A 124 9.34 5.15 -3.23
CA ILE A 124 9.93 3.84 -2.87
C ILE A 124 11.02 3.48 -3.87
N ASN A 125 12.13 2.94 -3.37
CA ASN A 125 13.17 2.41 -4.24
C ASN A 125 12.69 1.15 -4.97
N GLY A 126 12.45 1.27 -6.27
CA GLY A 126 12.12 0.15 -7.15
C GLY A 126 13.31 -0.39 -7.95
N ILE A 127 14.49 0.25 -7.85
CA ILE A 127 15.68 -0.17 -8.62
C ILE A 127 16.43 -1.24 -7.83
N GLY A 128 16.59 -2.42 -8.45
CA GLY A 128 17.24 -3.54 -7.81
C GLY A 128 16.48 -4.15 -6.64
N THR A 129 15.17 -3.88 -6.53
CA THR A 129 14.28 -4.45 -5.51
C THR A 129 13.11 -5.18 -6.15
N ASP A 130 12.46 -6.01 -5.37
CA ASP A 130 11.25 -6.78 -5.74
C ASP A 130 9.95 -6.13 -5.23
N VAL A 131 10.01 -4.86 -4.85
CA VAL A 131 8.92 -4.18 -4.14
C VAL A 131 7.58 -4.22 -4.87
N GLN A 132 7.59 -4.12 -6.21
CA GLN A 132 6.36 -4.14 -7.00
C GLN A 132 5.69 -5.51 -6.96
N ASP A 133 6.46 -6.60 -7.11
CA ASP A 133 5.95 -7.97 -7.02
C ASP A 133 5.51 -8.26 -5.58
N ARG A 134 6.29 -7.85 -4.58
CA ARG A 134 5.98 -8.03 -3.17
C ARG A 134 4.68 -7.33 -2.76
N LEU A 135 4.38 -6.20 -3.36
CA LEU A 135 3.13 -5.48 -3.18
C LEU A 135 2.02 -5.90 -4.18
N ASN A 136 2.00 -7.17 -4.59
CA ASN A 136 1.01 -7.74 -5.50
C ASN A 136 0.90 -6.98 -6.83
N SER A 137 2.01 -6.91 -7.57
CA SER A 137 2.11 -6.22 -8.85
C SER A 137 1.69 -4.75 -8.74
N GLN A 138 2.22 -4.07 -7.71
CA GLN A 138 2.02 -2.65 -7.53
C GLN A 138 2.50 -1.87 -8.76
N ASP A 139 1.73 -0.92 -9.20
CA ASP A 139 2.11 0.02 -10.24
C ASP A 139 2.08 1.49 -9.76
N LEU A 140 2.29 2.44 -10.66
CA LEU A 140 2.42 3.85 -10.32
C LEU A 140 1.23 4.68 -10.83
N ASP A 141 0.07 4.05 -10.94
CA ASP A 141 -1.17 4.67 -11.42
C ASP A 141 -2.07 5.24 -10.32
N SER A 142 -1.51 5.58 -9.18
CA SER A 142 -2.13 6.08 -7.95
C SER A 142 -2.34 5.02 -6.87
N ASP A 143 -1.62 3.92 -6.94
CA ASP A 143 -1.60 2.94 -5.84
C ASP A 143 -1.21 3.58 -4.51
N THR A 144 -1.85 3.11 -3.45
CA THR A 144 -1.60 3.59 -2.10
C THR A 144 -1.03 2.51 -1.20
N LEU A 145 -0.18 2.93 -0.27
CA LEU A 145 0.40 2.11 0.76
C LEU A 145 -0.06 2.60 2.13
N TYR A 146 -0.66 1.73 2.94
CA TYR A 146 -0.79 2.01 4.36
C TYR A 146 0.57 1.85 5.02
N ALA A 147 1.08 2.90 5.63
CA ALA A 147 2.40 2.97 6.24
C ALA A 147 2.30 3.32 7.73
N THR A 148 3.08 2.61 8.57
CA THR A 148 3.16 2.88 10.01
C THR A 148 4.57 2.66 10.53
N ASN A 149 5.02 3.53 11.44
CA ASN A 149 6.29 3.41 12.15
C ASN A 149 6.12 2.92 13.60
N GLN A 150 4.98 2.30 13.94
CA GLN A 150 4.79 1.71 15.26
C GLN A 150 5.82 0.60 15.50
N PRO A 151 6.62 0.67 16.58
CA PRO A 151 7.78 -0.21 16.76
C PRO A 151 7.45 -1.70 16.69
N ASP A 152 6.37 -2.11 17.34
CA ASP A 152 5.94 -3.53 17.36
C ASP A 152 5.55 -4.02 15.96
N ILE A 153 4.85 -3.17 15.17
CA ILE A 153 4.43 -3.51 13.81
C ILE A 153 5.62 -3.49 12.86
N ALA A 154 6.52 -2.52 12.99
CA ALA A 154 7.74 -2.44 12.19
C ALA A 154 8.66 -3.65 12.44
N GLU A 155 8.78 -4.11 13.68
CA GLU A 155 9.57 -5.32 14.01
C GLU A 155 8.93 -6.60 13.45
N LEU A 156 7.60 -6.71 13.49
CA LEU A 156 6.89 -7.82 12.84
C LEU A 156 7.06 -7.79 11.31
N ALA A 157 7.01 -6.59 10.72
CA ALA A 157 7.27 -6.41 9.28
C ALA A 157 8.70 -6.81 8.90
N ARG A 158 9.70 -6.46 9.73
CA ARG A 158 11.09 -6.87 9.54
C ARG A 158 11.23 -8.40 9.51
N LYS A 159 10.61 -9.08 10.48
CA LYS A 159 10.61 -10.55 10.51
C LYS A 159 9.92 -11.14 9.28
N ALA A 160 8.74 -10.65 8.95
CA ALA A 160 8.00 -11.12 7.78
C ALA A 160 8.76 -10.87 6.46
N TYR A 161 9.46 -9.75 6.35
CA TYR A 161 10.26 -9.43 5.17
C TYR A 161 11.38 -10.44 4.92
N VAL A 162 12.04 -10.88 5.98
CA VAL A 162 13.13 -11.87 5.91
C VAL A 162 12.63 -13.31 5.80
N GLU A 163 11.58 -13.67 6.54
CA GLU A 163 11.09 -15.05 6.62
C GLU A 163 10.24 -15.47 5.41
N TYR A 164 9.54 -14.52 4.79
CA TYR A 164 8.62 -14.79 3.68
C TYR A 164 9.11 -14.13 2.39
N PRO A 165 9.70 -14.91 1.47
CA PRO A 165 10.21 -14.39 0.21
C PRO A 165 9.08 -13.88 -0.69
N THR A 166 9.42 -12.98 -1.59
CA THR A 166 8.50 -12.48 -2.60
C THR A 166 8.10 -13.59 -3.56
N ILE A 167 6.82 -13.69 -3.84
CA ILE A 167 6.29 -14.62 -4.82
C ILE A 167 6.12 -13.88 -6.15
N ILE A 168 6.90 -14.29 -7.14
CA ILE A 168 6.79 -13.76 -8.50
C ILE A 168 5.89 -14.68 -9.30
N ASN A 169 4.72 -14.17 -9.69
CA ASN A 169 3.79 -14.91 -10.53
C ASN A 169 4.22 -14.86 -12.00
N ASN A 170 4.87 -15.91 -12.46
CA ASN A 170 5.21 -16.11 -13.87
C ASN A 170 4.02 -16.80 -14.60
N ILE A 171 2.97 -16.05 -14.87
CA ILE A 171 1.85 -16.56 -15.68
C ILE A 171 2.27 -16.45 -17.15
N PRO A 172 2.38 -17.60 -17.88
CA PRO A 172 2.74 -17.54 -19.29
C PRO A 172 1.65 -16.77 -20.05
N ARG A 173 2.07 -15.83 -20.89
CA ARG A 173 1.13 -15.10 -21.74
C ARG A 173 0.46 -16.08 -22.69
N ALA A 174 -0.86 -16.06 -22.76
CA ALA A 174 -1.60 -16.77 -23.77
C ALA A 174 -1.18 -16.28 -25.17
N ALA A 175 -1.20 -17.20 -26.15
CA ALA A 175 -0.95 -16.82 -27.53
C ALA A 175 -1.94 -15.72 -27.94
N LYS A 176 -1.43 -14.69 -28.62
CA LYS A 176 -2.31 -13.66 -29.17
C LYS A 176 -3.23 -14.29 -30.20
N SER A 177 -4.51 -14.09 -30.05
CA SER A 177 -5.50 -14.43 -31.10
C SER A 177 -5.82 -13.16 -31.90
N ASP A 178 -5.89 -13.33 -33.21
CA ASP A 178 -6.37 -12.26 -34.08
C ASP A 178 -7.88 -12.10 -33.89
N TYR A 179 -8.36 -10.89 -33.95
CA TYR A 179 -9.79 -10.60 -33.97
C TYR A 179 -10.13 -9.67 -35.13
N TYR A 180 -11.31 -9.85 -35.68
CA TYR A 180 -11.80 -8.98 -36.74
C TYR A 180 -12.48 -7.75 -36.14
N LYS A 181 -12.40 -6.60 -36.80
CA LYS A 181 -13.05 -5.36 -36.35
C LYS A 181 -14.54 -5.37 -36.74
N GLU A 182 -15.28 -6.25 -36.11
CA GLU A 182 -16.71 -6.46 -36.29
C GLU A 182 -17.43 -6.55 -34.93
N MET A 183 -18.73 -6.29 -34.93
CA MET A 183 -19.54 -6.22 -33.72
C MET A 183 -19.55 -7.53 -32.92
N GLU A 184 -19.51 -8.68 -33.59
CA GLU A 184 -19.46 -9.97 -32.90
C GLU A 184 -18.15 -10.17 -32.15
N SER A 185 -17.02 -9.79 -32.71
CA SER A 185 -15.71 -9.85 -32.05
C SER A 185 -15.63 -8.90 -30.87
N TYR A 186 -16.18 -7.70 -30.97
CA TYR A 186 -16.26 -6.76 -29.85
C TYR A 186 -17.14 -7.28 -28.71
N ALA A 187 -18.30 -7.84 -29.04
CA ALA A 187 -19.20 -8.44 -28.04
C ALA A 187 -18.53 -9.63 -27.31
N LYS A 188 -17.74 -10.45 -28.00
CA LYS A 188 -16.95 -11.52 -27.39
C LYS A 188 -15.88 -10.98 -26.47
N MET A 189 -15.16 -9.92 -26.85
CA MET A 189 -14.17 -9.24 -26.01
C MET A 189 -14.82 -8.68 -24.75
N ASP A 190 -15.91 -7.93 -24.87
CA ASP A 190 -16.63 -7.34 -23.73
C ASP A 190 -17.09 -8.41 -22.74
N ASN A 191 -17.59 -9.55 -23.25
CA ASN A 191 -17.97 -10.67 -22.42
C ASN A 191 -16.78 -11.29 -21.68
N GLN A 192 -15.61 -11.40 -22.31
CA GLN A 192 -14.39 -11.90 -21.65
C GLN A 192 -13.88 -10.90 -20.59
N ILE A 193 -13.91 -9.61 -20.87
CA ILE A 193 -13.52 -8.56 -19.91
C ILE A 193 -14.46 -8.62 -18.68
N ALA A 194 -15.76 -8.70 -18.90
CA ALA A 194 -16.74 -8.80 -17.81
C ALA A 194 -16.53 -10.04 -16.92
N LYS A 195 -16.23 -11.19 -17.53
CA LYS A 195 -15.90 -12.42 -16.79
C LYS A 195 -14.60 -12.26 -16.00
N ALA A 196 -13.53 -11.74 -16.61
CA ALA A 196 -12.25 -11.54 -15.96
C ALA A 196 -12.36 -10.59 -14.74
N GLN A 197 -13.16 -9.53 -14.85
CA GLN A 197 -13.43 -8.63 -13.72
C GLN A 197 -14.17 -9.32 -12.58
N ALA A 198 -15.17 -10.16 -12.90
CA ALA A 198 -15.91 -10.92 -11.90
C ALA A 198 -15.01 -11.94 -11.18
N ASP A 199 -14.14 -12.64 -11.92
CA ASP A 199 -13.21 -13.63 -11.37
C ASP A 199 -12.14 -12.97 -10.50
N THR A 200 -11.61 -11.82 -10.91
CA THR A 200 -10.65 -11.03 -10.11
C THR A 200 -11.29 -10.54 -8.82
N GLY A 201 -12.50 -10.00 -8.88
CA GLY A 201 -13.25 -9.59 -7.70
C GLY A 201 -13.56 -10.75 -6.74
N GLY A 202 -13.90 -11.92 -7.29
CA GLY A 202 -14.11 -13.14 -6.51
C GLY A 202 -12.84 -13.60 -5.79
N SER A 203 -11.71 -13.62 -6.48
CA SER A 203 -10.43 -14.05 -5.92
C SER A 203 -9.88 -13.11 -4.81
N SER A 204 -10.21 -11.82 -4.89
CA SER A 204 -9.76 -10.83 -3.90
C SER A 204 -10.59 -10.86 -2.60
N ASN A 205 -11.72 -11.55 -2.57
CA ASN A 205 -12.64 -11.62 -1.43
C ASN A 205 -12.57 -12.96 -0.66
N ILE A 206 -11.69 -13.87 -1.04
CA ILE A 206 -11.40 -15.12 -0.34
C ILE A 206 -10.31 -14.87 0.70
#